data_e725ab63b9cec3fdcc391bd3a6f012c7
#
_entry.id   e725ab63b9cec3fdcc391bd3a6f012c7
#
_cell.length_a   1.000
_cell.length_b   1.000
_cell.length_c   1.000
_cell.angle_alpha   90.00
_cell.angle_beta   90.00
_cell.angle_gamma   90.00
#
_symmetry.space_group_name_H-M   'P 1'
#
loop_
_entity.id
_entity.type
_entity.pdbx_description
1 polymer ?
#
loop_
_entity_poly.entity_id
_entity_poly.type
_entity_poly.pdbx_seq_one_letter_code
_entity_poly.pdbx_strand_id
1 'polypeptide(L)'
;MTWSCRMRARLPAFESVHGGELALLALSQLRRLDESLPHLIKSLHQEGVAAVAVAAPSIEALGDEACAVADQLNIPLILLPPSASLEVIEREVITFVVSFRGEIERQATEISHQLMQLSIQGAGMQGVCEQLARLCHKWVFVLDAEHHIRLQAAPDAAEGPIDWTTIPTTPGEEQGARHRIPRLPALTDEALWQQGLAQIIAPILIHHEVVGYLTLVGKDGDFDYLERIILGQVVPILALEFAREKERSAVESRYLLEAFMDVLQGNYQQPEEMVARARLLGYDLITPQIVAIFEMLPTEPDYPSGSPQAQWHKRVRDELLLAWPNSWILSEPRRVTALLPLSTTTTAGSATTAAGEHDNGSGSLESENGMLTRLERAHARLQYSKGSTTRLPAYAVGLGRVALHLQGIPQSWREAQQALEIGRRLFGEERIHSFARLGIYRLLFHLDGHDELKEFYQETLGPLIHADTRGDGTLIETLEVFFHCNGNLSETARAMHFHRNTLLYRLGRIEEILGRSLEDSEVRLSLQVALKIRHLLKK
;
A
#
# COMPACT_ATOMS: atom_id res chain seq x y z
N MET A 1 39.85 19.94 -7.80
CA MET A 1 41.22 19.88 -7.16
C MET A 1 41.06 19.56 -5.69
N THR A 2 41.84 18.61 -5.18
CA THR A 2 41.86 18.24 -3.77
C THR A 2 43.05 18.80 -3.01
N TRP A 3 44.21 18.77 -3.61
CA TRP A 3 45.48 19.28 -3.11
C TRP A 3 46.38 19.66 -4.24
N SER A 4 47.58 20.17 -3.93
CA SER A 4 48.69 20.31 -4.85
C SER A 4 49.87 19.43 -4.40
N CYS A 5 50.51 18.80 -5.35
CA CYS A 5 51.74 18.06 -5.14
C CYS A 5 52.88 18.69 -5.93
N ARG A 6 54.10 18.69 -5.35
CA ARG A 6 55.29 19.30 -5.95
C ARG A 6 56.28 18.21 -6.33
N MET A 7 56.86 18.39 -7.53
CA MET A 7 57.92 17.53 -8.03
C MET A 7 59.15 17.56 -7.11
N ARG A 8 59.72 16.39 -6.83
CA ARG A 8 60.95 16.22 -6.07
C ARG A 8 62.19 16.38 -6.95
N ALA A 9 63.29 16.66 -6.31
CA ALA A 9 64.60 16.74 -6.97
C ALA A 9 65.23 15.35 -7.26
N ARG A 10 64.56 14.26 -6.98
CA ARG A 10 64.95 12.85 -7.17
C ARG A 10 63.83 12.02 -7.73
N LEU A 11 64.15 10.97 -8.47
CA LEU A 11 63.16 9.99 -8.94
C LEU A 11 62.65 9.09 -7.79
N PRO A 12 61.35 8.71 -7.75
CA PRO A 12 60.30 9.17 -8.69
C PRO A 12 59.99 10.65 -8.51
N ALA A 13 59.64 11.33 -9.60
CA ALA A 13 59.40 12.77 -9.63
C ALA A 13 58.29 13.20 -8.63
N PHE A 14 57.34 12.34 -8.39
CA PHE A 14 56.29 12.48 -7.39
C PHE A 14 56.21 11.22 -6.53
N GLU A 15 55.94 11.38 -5.21
CA GLU A 15 55.90 10.25 -4.25
C GLU A 15 54.48 9.97 -3.82
N SER A 16 53.54 9.73 -4.07
CA SER A 16 52.17 9.61 -3.61
C SER A 16 51.27 10.72 -4.16
N VAL A 17 50.93 10.59 -5.40
CA VAL A 17 49.93 11.44 -6.04
C VAL A 17 48.56 10.83 -5.80
N HIS A 18 47.58 11.65 -5.44
CA HIS A 18 46.22 11.22 -5.24
C HIS A 18 45.30 11.86 -6.29
N GLY A 19 44.25 11.20 -6.64
CA GLY A 19 43.30 11.71 -7.62
C GLY A 19 42.75 13.10 -7.27
N GLY A 20 42.69 13.99 -8.29
CA GLY A 20 42.20 15.35 -8.15
C GLY A 20 43.26 16.40 -7.72
N GLU A 21 44.54 16.05 -7.64
CA GLU A 21 45.59 16.97 -7.27
C GLU A 21 46.06 17.85 -8.45
N LEU A 22 46.64 19.02 -8.13
CA LEU A 22 47.40 19.86 -9.06
C LEU A 22 48.88 19.50 -8.97
N ALA A 23 49.45 18.96 -10.04
CA ALA A 23 50.89 18.66 -10.09
C ALA A 23 51.70 19.92 -10.46
N LEU A 24 52.61 20.31 -9.58
CA LEU A 24 53.52 21.46 -9.77
C LEU A 24 54.92 20.99 -10.13
N LEU A 25 55.44 21.41 -11.25
CA LEU A 25 56.77 21.04 -11.69
C LEU A 25 57.55 22.20 -12.38
N ALA A 26 58.83 22.12 -12.36
CA ALA A 26 59.74 23.04 -13.11
C ALA A 26 60.42 22.29 -14.25
N LEU A 27 60.30 22.80 -15.47
CA LEU A 27 60.92 22.19 -16.65
C LEU A 27 62.46 22.04 -16.51
N SER A 28 63.10 22.96 -15.81
CA SER A 28 64.52 22.88 -15.49
C SER A 28 64.90 21.72 -14.58
N GLN A 29 64.01 21.33 -13.67
CA GLN A 29 64.19 20.16 -12.79
C GLN A 29 63.98 18.87 -13.55
N LEU A 30 62.97 18.82 -14.40
CA LEU A 30 62.64 17.66 -15.22
C LEU A 30 63.77 17.28 -16.15
N ARG A 31 64.40 18.29 -16.81
CA ARG A 31 65.56 18.08 -17.65
C ARG A 31 66.80 17.54 -16.90
N ARG A 32 66.90 17.81 -15.59
CA ARG A 32 68.02 17.28 -14.74
C ARG A 32 67.74 15.80 -14.34
N LEU A 33 66.54 15.36 -14.39
CA LEU A 33 66.16 13.99 -14.06
C LEU A 33 66.14 13.08 -15.29
N ASP A 34 66.41 13.60 -16.48
CA ASP A 34 66.38 12.91 -17.78
C ASP A 34 64.99 12.27 -18.07
N GLU A 35 63.89 12.91 -17.60
CA GLU A 35 62.53 12.48 -17.78
C GLU A 35 61.80 13.37 -18.79
N SER A 36 60.97 12.75 -19.65
CA SER A 36 60.22 13.49 -20.66
C SER A 36 58.90 14.00 -20.14
N LEU A 37 58.53 15.25 -20.44
CA LEU A 37 57.27 15.85 -20.01
C LEU A 37 56.05 15.08 -20.53
N PRO A 38 55.98 14.63 -21.80
CA PRO A 38 54.86 13.81 -22.31
C PRO A 38 54.67 12.51 -21.54
N HIS A 39 55.75 11.82 -21.15
CA HIS A 39 55.68 10.59 -20.38
C HIS A 39 55.17 10.84 -18.96
N LEU A 40 55.63 11.91 -18.32
CA LEU A 40 55.20 12.31 -16.99
C LEU A 40 53.69 12.68 -16.95
N ILE A 41 53.18 13.41 -17.98
CA ILE A 41 51.76 13.74 -18.09
C ILE A 41 50.92 12.46 -18.17
N LYS A 42 51.33 11.44 -18.94
CA LYS A 42 50.65 10.15 -19.02
C LYS A 42 50.63 9.42 -17.67
N SER A 43 51.73 9.41 -16.95
CA SER A 43 51.84 8.81 -15.62
C SER A 43 50.92 9.52 -14.62
N LEU A 44 50.94 10.86 -14.58
CA LEU A 44 50.07 11.66 -13.70
C LEU A 44 48.60 11.51 -14.03
N HIS A 45 48.25 11.30 -15.30
CA HIS A 45 46.88 10.99 -15.71
C HIS A 45 46.40 9.65 -15.13
N GLN A 46 47.26 8.63 -15.17
CA GLN A 46 46.91 7.30 -14.59
C GLN A 46 46.65 7.37 -13.09
N GLU A 47 47.36 8.29 -12.40
CA GLU A 47 47.15 8.57 -10.97
C GLU A 47 45.95 9.51 -10.70
N GLY A 48 45.27 10.00 -11.76
CA GLY A 48 44.04 10.81 -11.66
C GLY A 48 44.26 12.27 -11.31
N VAL A 49 45.42 12.86 -11.66
CA VAL A 49 45.72 14.27 -11.45
C VAL A 49 44.74 15.18 -12.21
N ALA A 50 44.27 16.25 -11.56
CA ALA A 50 43.29 17.16 -12.12
C ALA A 50 43.89 18.18 -13.12
N ALA A 51 45.13 18.60 -12.92
CA ALA A 51 45.84 19.54 -13.79
C ALA A 51 47.37 19.46 -13.57
N VAL A 52 48.14 19.90 -14.55
CA VAL A 52 49.59 19.98 -14.46
C VAL A 52 50.04 21.42 -14.69
N ALA A 53 50.78 22.00 -13.75
CA ALA A 53 51.34 23.34 -13.85
C ALA A 53 52.87 23.25 -13.99
N VAL A 54 53.42 23.86 -15.06
CA VAL A 54 54.83 23.77 -15.44
C VAL A 54 55.47 25.15 -15.45
N ALA A 55 56.50 25.35 -14.64
CA ALA A 55 57.31 26.54 -14.70
C ALA A 55 58.32 26.45 -15.89
N ALA A 56 58.06 27.26 -16.93
CA ALA A 56 58.83 27.26 -18.15
C ALA A 56 58.88 28.68 -18.76
N PRO A 57 59.90 28.99 -19.56
CA PRO A 57 60.11 30.34 -20.15
C PRO A 57 59.01 30.68 -21.20
N SER A 58 58.50 29.72 -21.92
CA SER A 58 57.47 29.91 -22.92
C SER A 58 56.69 28.59 -23.15
N ILE A 59 55.55 28.66 -23.85
CA ILE A 59 54.77 27.49 -24.21
C ILE A 59 55.52 26.58 -25.19
N GLU A 60 56.30 27.16 -26.09
CA GLU A 60 57.21 26.44 -27.05
C GLU A 60 58.26 25.61 -26.33
N ALA A 61 58.68 26.03 -25.13
CA ALA A 61 59.66 25.30 -24.32
C ALA A 61 59.04 23.99 -23.72
N LEU A 62 57.71 23.84 -23.64
CA LEU A 62 57.03 22.62 -23.21
C LEU A 62 57.09 21.55 -24.30
N GLY A 63 57.12 21.95 -25.57
CA GLY A 63 57.16 21.09 -26.74
C GLY A 63 55.73 20.70 -27.22
N ASP A 64 55.57 20.63 -28.54
CA ASP A 64 54.28 20.31 -29.18
C ASP A 64 53.74 18.94 -28.78
N GLU A 65 54.64 17.97 -28.54
CA GLU A 65 54.27 16.63 -28.11
C GLU A 65 53.61 16.61 -26.71
N ALA A 66 54.14 17.42 -25.78
CA ALA A 66 53.57 17.52 -24.44
C ALA A 66 52.17 18.16 -24.45
N CYS A 67 51.97 19.20 -25.25
CA CYS A 67 50.68 19.84 -25.44
C CYS A 67 49.69 18.88 -26.09
N ALA A 68 50.10 18.17 -27.17
CA ALA A 68 49.25 17.19 -27.82
C ALA A 68 48.81 16.03 -26.89
N VAL A 69 49.71 15.56 -26.03
CA VAL A 69 49.39 14.52 -25.03
C VAL A 69 48.43 15.05 -23.97
N ALA A 70 48.61 16.28 -23.50
CA ALA A 70 47.71 16.90 -22.54
C ALA A 70 46.29 17.08 -23.12
N ASP A 71 46.18 17.53 -24.37
CA ASP A 71 44.91 17.66 -25.10
C ASP A 71 44.22 16.31 -25.30
N GLN A 72 44.95 15.27 -25.72
CA GLN A 72 44.43 13.91 -25.90
C GLN A 72 43.86 13.31 -24.60
N LEU A 73 44.47 13.65 -23.47
CA LEU A 73 44.11 13.16 -22.16
C LEU A 73 43.13 14.09 -21.41
N ASN A 74 42.71 15.20 -22.01
CA ASN A 74 41.91 16.26 -21.41
C ASN A 74 42.45 16.75 -20.05
N ILE A 75 43.79 16.87 -19.94
CA ILE A 75 44.45 17.41 -18.75
C ILE A 75 44.79 18.88 -18.99
N PRO A 76 44.29 19.82 -18.18
CA PRO A 76 44.70 21.20 -18.23
C PRO A 76 46.23 21.36 -17.97
N LEU A 77 46.93 21.94 -18.94
CA LEU A 77 48.36 22.25 -18.80
C LEU A 77 48.54 23.75 -18.56
N ILE A 78 49.04 24.13 -17.39
CA ILE A 78 49.14 25.51 -16.93
C ILE A 78 50.61 25.95 -17.05
N LEU A 79 50.88 27.00 -17.82
CA LEU A 79 52.22 27.58 -17.91
C LEU A 79 52.43 28.57 -16.75
N LEU A 80 53.51 28.35 -15.98
CA LEU A 80 53.96 29.26 -14.92
C LEU A 80 55.22 29.98 -15.35
N PRO A 81 55.46 31.22 -14.91
CA PRO A 81 56.73 31.93 -15.15
C PRO A 81 57.93 31.12 -14.64
N PRO A 82 59.05 31.17 -15.31
CA PRO A 82 60.28 30.42 -14.90
C PRO A 82 60.81 30.82 -13.54
N SER A 83 60.47 32.03 -13.07
CA SER A 83 60.82 32.57 -11.76
C SER A 83 59.80 32.22 -10.67
N ALA A 84 58.76 31.52 -11.01
CA ALA A 84 57.72 31.17 -10.05
C ALA A 84 58.27 30.22 -8.98
N SER A 85 58.01 30.57 -7.72
CA SER A 85 58.29 29.69 -6.60
C SER A 85 57.16 28.67 -6.46
N LEU A 86 57.46 27.44 -6.85
CA LEU A 86 56.45 26.35 -6.73
C LEU A 86 55.96 26.15 -5.29
N GLU A 87 56.82 26.44 -4.31
CA GLU A 87 56.49 26.35 -2.88
C GLU A 87 55.49 27.41 -2.44
N VAL A 88 55.58 28.61 -2.99
CA VAL A 88 54.60 29.69 -2.72
C VAL A 88 53.28 29.36 -3.38
N ILE A 89 53.32 28.91 -4.65
CA ILE A 89 52.10 28.52 -5.39
C ILE A 89 51.40 27.34 -4.71
N GLU A 90 52.17 26.33 -4.29
CA GLU A 90 51.60 25.18 -3.53
C GLU A 90 50.86 25.67 -2.28
N ARG A 91 51.48 26.54 -1.49
CA ARG A 91 50.87 27.11 -0.29
C ARG A 91 49.61 27.92 -0.59
N GLU A 92 49.66 28.75 -1.64
CA GLU A 92 48.50 29.56 -2.05
C GLU A 92 47.35 28.69 -2.55
N VAL A 93 47.63 27.68 -3.37
CA VAL A 93 46.64 26.72 -3.86
C VAL A 93 45.99 25.95 -2.70
N ILE A 94 46.81 25.45 -1.76
CA ILE A 94 46.32 24.76 -0.57
C ILE A 94 45.42 25.71 0.26
N THR A 95 45.90 26.93 0.50
CA THR A 95 45.14 27.94 1.24
C THR A 95 43.81 28.26 0.55
N PHE A 96 43.81 28.43 -0.77
CA PHE A 96 42.62 28.68 -1.56
C PHE A 96 41.63 27.51 -1.49
N VAL A 97 42.09 26.27 -1.69
CA VAL A 97 41.25 25.06 -1.64
C VAL A 97 40.63 24.89 -0.26
N VAL A 98 41.41 25.08 0.81
CA VAL A 98 40.90 24.99 2.18
C VAL A 98 39.89 26.09 2.47
N SER A 99 40.20 27.34 2.08
CA SER A 99 39.30 28.47 2.27
C SER A 99 38.00 28.31 1.47
N PHE A 100 38.10 27.86 0.22
CA PHE A 100 36.94 27.62 -0.66
C PHE A 100 36.05 26.50 -0.13
N ARG A 101 36.64 25.39 0.34
CA ARG A 101 35.87 24.31 0.98
C ARG A 101 35.20 24.79 2.26
N GLY A 102 35.93 25.52 3.10
CA GLY A 102 35.36 26.08 4.32
C GLY A 102 34.19 27.02 4.08
N GLU A 103 34.25 27.81 3.00
CA GLU A 103 33.12 28.69 2.62
C GLU A 103 31.91 27.89 2.14
N ILE A 104 32.10 26.85 1.31
CA ILE A 104 31.03 25.96 0.88
C ILE A 104 30.38 25.24 2.09
N GLU A 105 31.21 24.71 3.00
CA GLU A 105 30.71 24.04 4.20
C GLU A 105 29.93 25.00 5.11
N ARG A 106 30.40 26.25 5.22
CA ARG A 106 29.69 27.30 5.96
C ARG A 106 28.32 27.61 5.34
N GLN A 107 28.25 27.77 4.01
CA GLN A 107 27.01 28.01 3.29
C GLN A 107 26.04 26.84 3.44
N ALA A 108 26.51 25.62 3.29
CA ALA A 108 25.69 24.41 3.48
C ALA A 108 25.13 24.34 4.91
N THR A 109 25.96 24.67 5.91
CA THR A 109 25.53 24.69 7.32
C THR A 109 24.47 25.76 7.58
N GLU A 110 24.62 26.94 7.01
CA GLU A 110 23.61 28.03 7.12
C GLU A 110 22.27 27.60 6.52
N ILE A 111 22.30 27.00 5.31
CA ILE A 111 21.08 26.46 4.66
C ILE A 111 20.45 25.39 5.54
N SER A 112 21.24 24.45 6.04
CA SER A 112 20.78 23.37 6.91
C SER A 112 20.13 23.92 8.20
N HIS A 113 20.74 24.93 8.81
CA HIS A 113 20.20 25.59 10.01
C HIS A 113 18.85 26.27 9.75
N GLN A 114 18.71 26.97 8.62
CA GLN A 114 17.44 27.58 8.22
C GLN A 114 16.35 26.52 8.02
N LEU A 115 16.67 25.41 7.33
CA LEU A 115 15.72 24.33 7.10
C LEU A 115 15.34 23.62 8.40
N MET A 116 16.29 23.43 9.32
CA MET A 116 16.03 22.88 10.64
C MET A 116 15.11 23.77 11.47
N GLN A 117 15.31 25.10 11.43
CA GLN A 117 14.41 26.04 12.09
C GLN A 117 12.98 25.97 11.55
N LEU A 118 12.81 25.86 10.23
CA LEU A 118 11.49 25.68 9.61
C LEU A 118 10.81 24.39 10.07
N SER A 119 11.56 23.29 10.14
CA SER A 119 11.05 22.01 10.67
C SER A 119 10.59 22.15 12.14
N ILE A 120 11.38 22.85 12.98
CA ILE A 120 11.02 23.11 14.40
C ILE A 120 9.76 23.99 14.50
N GLN A 121 9.60 24.97 13.62
CA GLN A 121 8.43 25.84 13.58
C GLN A 121 7.16 25.15 13.06
N GLY A 122 7.27 23.87 12.64
CA GLY A 122 6.13 23.08 12.18
C GLY A 122 5.76 23.27 10.71
N ALA A 123 6.66 23.80 9.88
CA ALA A 123 6.44 23.90 8.44
C ALA A 123 6.27 22.53 7.75
N GLY A 124 6.67 21.46 8.42
CA GLY A 124 6.57 20.09 7.94
C GLY A 124 7.47 19.82 6.73
N MET A 125 7.35 18.63 6.18
CA MET A 125 8.15 18.19 5.03
C MET A 125 7.97 19.10 3.81
N GLN A 126 6.74 19.56 3.55
CA GLN A 126 6.42 20.44 2.42
C GLN A 126 7.21 21.75 2.51
N GLY A 127 7.14 22.46 3.65
CA GLY A 127 7.83 23.73 3.83
C GLY A 127 9.35 23.62 3.77
N VAL A 128 9.92 22.54 4.29
CA VAL A 128 11.36 22.25 4.19
C VAL A 128 11.78 22.06 2.73
N CYS A 129 11.01 21.30 1.94
CA CYS A 129 11.32 21.04 0.52
C CYS A 129 11.14 22.29 -0.35
N GLU A 130 10.11 23.10 -0.11
CA GLU A 130 9.88 24.38 -0.81
C GLU A 130 11.05 25.34 -0.57
N GLN A 131 11.49 25.46 0.68
CA GLN A 131 12.63 26.31 1.00
C GLN A 131 13.94 25.77 0.42
N LEU A 132 14.13 24.45 0.45
CA LEU A 132 15.30 23.81 -0.20
C LEU A 132 15.31 24.09 -1.71
N ALA A 133 14.16 23.98 -2.39
CA ALA A 133 14.03 24.27 -3.81
C ALA A 133 14.39 25.72 -4.15
N ARG A 134 13.99 26.68 -3.31
CA ARG A 134 14.33 28.09 -3.46
C ARG A 134 15.83 28.34 -3.27
N LEU A 135 16.42 27.78 -2.21
CA LEU A 135 17.82 28.03 -1.87
C LEU A 135 18.81 27.37 -2.87
N CYS A 136 18.46 26.19 -3.38
CA CYS A 136 19.30 25.50 -4.37
C CYS A 136 18.95 25.85 -5.82
N HIS A 137 17.87 26.57 -6.07
CA HIS A 137 17.35 26.84 -7.43
C HIS A 137 17.14 25.57 -8.26
N LYS A 138 16.72 24.46 -7.60
CA LYS A 138 16.53 23.14 -8.20
C LYS A 138 15.15 22.61 -7.87
N TRP A 139 14.66 21.70 -8.70
CA TRP A 139 13.46 20.92 -8.36
C TRP A 139 13.79 19.92 -7.26
N VAL A 140 12.91 19.84 -6.27
CA VAL A 140 13.03 18.91 -5.13
C VAL A 140 11.90 17.92 -5.17
N PHE A 141 12.24 16.63 -5.10
CA PHE A 141 11.26 15.55 -4.98
C PHE A 141 11.57 14.72 -3.74
N VAL A 142 10.51 14.37 -3.02
CA VAL A 142 10.56 13.36 -1.98
C VAL A 142 9.76 12.16 -2.46
N LEU A 143 10.42 11.01 -2.49
CA LEU A 143 9.85 9.74 -2.93
C LEU A 143 9.64 8.83 -1.72
N ASP A 144 8.66 7.92 -1.80
CA ASP A 144 8.55 6.80 -0.86
C ASP A 144 9.56 5.68 -1.16
N ALA A 145 9.55 4.61 -0.37
CA ALA A 145 10.44 3.47 -0.57
C ALA A 145 10.20 2.73 -1.90
N GLU A 146 9.01 2.85 -2.47
CA GLU A 146 8.59 2.29 -3.76
C GLU A 146 8.80 3.26 -4.93
N HIS A 147 9.50 4.39 -4.71
CA HIS A 147 9.80 5.44 -5.69
C HIS A 147 8.57 6.22 -6.21
N HIS A 148 7.44 6.25 -5.47
CA HIS A 148 6.36 7.13 -5.80
C HIS A 148 6.62 8.54 -5.25
N ILE A 149 6.23 9.57 -6.02
CA ILE A 149 6.34 10.95 -5.57
C ILE A 149 5.36 11.19 -4.42
N ARG A 150 5.89 11.48 -3.24
CA ARG A 150 5.10 11.95 -2.09
C ARG A 150 4.94 13.47 -2.11
N LEU A 151 5.97 14.17 -2.56
CA LEU A 151 6.05 15.61 -2.54
C LEU A 151 6.96 16.11 -3.65
N GLN A 152 6.59 17.27 -4.21
CA GLN A 152 7.42 18.00 -5.16
C GLN A 152 7.43 19.49 -4.80
N ALA A 153 8.57 20.15 -5.00
CA ALA A 153 8.73 21.58 -4.83
C ALA A 153 9.53 22.16 -6.01
N ALA A 154 9.09 23.33 -6.49
CA ALA A 154 9.68 24.03 -7.61
C ALA A 154 10.54 25.20 -7.11
N PRO A 155 11.61 25.59 -7.81
CA PRO A 155 12.33 26.84 -7.58
C PRO A 155 11.46 28.04 -7.97
N ASP A 156 11.64 29.20 -7.30
CA ASP A 156 10.86 30.43 -7.56
C ASP A 156 10.96 30.98 -9.00
N ALA A 157 12.05 30.66 -9.70
CA ALA A 157 12.34 31.08 -11.08
C ALA A 157 12.12 29.97 -12.12
N ALA A 158 11.20 29.03 -11.86
CA ALA A 158 10.91 27.96 -12.82
C ALA A 158 10.36 28.53 -14.12
N GLU A 159 11.14 28.51 -15.19
CA GLU A 159 10.67 28.72 -16.56
C GLU A 159 9.76 27.55 -16.96
N GLY A 160 8.50 27.62 -16.54
CA GLY A 160 7.47 26.64 -16.81
C GLY A 160 7.57 25.34 -15.99
N PRO A 161 6.47 24.63 -15.81
CA PRO A 161 6.54 23.30 -15.23
C PRO A 161 7.31 22.40 -16.20
N ILE A 162 8.31 21.65 -15.70
CA ILE A 162 8.82 20.51 -16.44
C ILE A 162 7.60 19.61 -16.64
N ASP A 163 7.21 19.40 -17.89
CA ASP A 163 6.06 18.55 -18.21
C ASP A 163 6.47 17.09 -18.01
N TRP A 164 6.29 16.62 -16.79
CA TRP A 164 6.59 15.25 -16.38
C TRP A 164 5.73 14.21 -17.13
N THR A 165 4.67 14.66 -17.83
CA THR A 165 3.80 13.79 -18.63
C THR A 165 4.43 13.42 -19.96
N THR A 166 5.42 14.18 -20.42
CA THR A 166 6.15 13.94 -21.69
C THR A 166 7.36 13.02 -21.52
N ILE A 167 7.76 12.69 -20.30
CA ILE A 167 8.84 11.73 -20.06
C ILE A 167 8.29 10.33 -20.38
N PRO A 168 8.87 9.59 -21.35
CA PRO A 168 8.34 8.29 -21.73
C PRO A 168 8.41 7.33 -20.54
N THR A 169 7.24 6.94 -20.06
CA THR A 169 7.09 5.78 -19.18
C THR A 169 7.46 4.53 -19.96
N THR A 170 8.18 3.62 -19.32
CA THR A 170 8.48 2.29 -19.88
C THR A 170 7.22 1.70 -20.52
N PRO A 171 7.26 1.22 -21.78
CA PRO A 171 6.08 0.68 -22.44
C PRO A 171 5.65 -0.61 -21.74
N GLY A 172 4.50 -0.61 -21.10
CA GLY A 172 3.94 -1.80 -20.44
C GLY A 172 2.72 -1.58 -19.55
N GLU A 173 2.37 -0.36 -19.14
CA GLU A 173 1.26 -0.14 -18.21
C GLU A 173 0.30 0.99 -18.63
N GLU A 174 -0.08 1.03 -19.89
CA GLU A 174 -1.25 1.80 -20.31
C GLU A 174 -2.47 0.88 -20.30
N GLN A 175 -3.33 0.99 -19.29
CA GLN A 175 -4.79 0.95 -19.39
C GLN A 175 -5.42 0.85 -17.99
N GLY A 176 -6.08 1.94 -17.60
CA GLY A 176 -7.14 1.91 -16.59
C GLY A 176 -6.79 2.28 -15.16
N ALA A 177 -6.47 3.56 -14.88
CA ALA A 177 -6.65 4.07 -13.52
C ALA A 177 -6.90 5.58 -13.50
N ARG A 178 -8.14 5.95 -13.26
CA ARG A 178 -8.49 7.28 -12.74
C ARG A 178 -8.12 7.28 -11.26
N HIS A 179 -7.12 8.06 -10.85
CA HIS A 179 -6.51 8.23 -9.53
C HIS A 179 -5.29 7.32 -9.24
N ARG A 180 -4.26 7.36 -10.10
CA ARG A 180 -2.91 6.93 -9.70
C ARG A 180 -2.11 8.16 -9.30
N ILE A 181 -1.52 8.12 -8.09
CA ILE A 181 -0.39 8.97 -7.72
C ILE A 181 0.67 8.74 -8.80
N PRO A 182 1.13 9.80 -9.52
CA PRO A 182 2.13 9.60 -10.54
C PRO A 182 3.37 8.96 -9.88
N ARG A 183 3.74 7.76 -10.34
CA ARG A 183 5.11 7.28 -10.15
C ARG A 183 5.96 8.25 -10.94
N LEU A 184 7.03 8.79 -10.34
CA LEU A 184 8.17 9.17 -11.16
C LEU A 184 8.52 7.87 -11.90
N PRO A 185 8.44 7.85 -13.24
CA PRO A 185 9.09 6.77 -13.97
C PRO A 185 10.47 6.72 -13.35
N ALA A 186 10.99 5.51 -13.09
CA ALA A 186 12.37 5.39 -12.64
C ALA A 186 13.14 6.29 -13.61
N LEU A 187 13.51 7.48 -13.12
CA LEU A 187 14.23 8.46 -13.93
C LEU A 187 15.56 7.77 -14.15
N THR A 188 15.61 6.95 -15.19
CA THR A 188 16.86 6.42 -15.67
C THR A 188 17.66 7.65 -16.03
N ASP A 189 18.91 7.70 -15.59
CA ASP A 189 19.83 8.79 -15.94
C ASP A 189 19.77 9.12 -17.44
N GLU A 190 19.45 8.12 -18.28
CA GLU A 190 19.23 8.26 -19.73
C GLU A 190 18.05 9.16 -20.13
N ALA A 191 16.90 9.07 -19.45
CA ALA A 191 15.71 9.87 -19.79
C ALA A 191 15.90 11.35 -19.41
N LEU A 192 16.61 11.62 -18.32
CA LEU A 192 16.98 12.98 -17.91
C LEU A 192 18.07 13.55 -18.84
N TRP A 193 19.03 12.74 -19.22
CA TRP A 193 20.12 13.14 -20.09
C TRP A 193 19.65 13.57 -21.48
N GLN A 194 18.63 12.88 -22.02
CA GLN A 194 17.99 13.27 -23.29
C GLN A 194 17.33 14.64 -23.25
N GLN A 195 16.99 15.14 -22.03
CA GLN A 195 16.42 16.48 -21.82
C GLN A 195 17.44 17.51 -21.31
N GLY A 196 18.72 17.15 -21.22
CA GLY A 196 19.75 18.01 -20.66
C GLY A 196 19.57 18.27 -19.16
N LEU A 197 18.97 17.31 -18.45
CA LEU A 197 18.75 17.35 -17.00
C LEU A 197 19.64 16.32 -16.31
N ALA A 198 20.04 16.64 -15.09
CA ALA A 198 20.76 15.76 -14.18
C ALA A 198 20.04 15.66 -12.85
N GLN A 199 20.30 14.61 -12.10
CA GLN A 199 19.73 14.41 -10.76
C GLN A 199 20.77 13.96 -9.75
N ILE A 200 20.54 14.31 -8.48
CA ILE A 200 21.25 13.73 -7.34
C ILE A 200 20.20 13.12 -6.41
N ILE A 201 20.38 11.86 -6.05
CA ILE A 201 19.46 11.11 -5.18
C ILE A 201 20.18 10.76 -3.88
N ALA A 202 19.50 10.99 -2.76
CA ALA A 202 19.97 10.59 -1.44
C ALA A 202 18.90 9.78 -0.72
N PRO A 203 19.22 8.58 -0.17
CA PRO A 203 18.25 7.78 0.60
C PRO A 203 17.96 8.43 1.96
N ILE A 204 16.70 8.42 2.36
CA ILE A 204 16.26 8.85 3.69
C ILE A 204 16.13 7.60 4.55
N LEU A 205 16.96 7.53 5.61
CA LEU A 205 17.08 6.35 6.47
C LEU A 205 16.51 6.63 7.85
N ILE A 206 15.69 5.71 8.37
CA ILE A 206 15.25 5.66 9.77
C ILE A 206 15.58 4.26 10.31
N HIS A 207 16.36 4.17 11.39
CA HIS A 207 16.80 2.89 11.99
C HIS A 207 17.37 1.89 10.96
N HIS A 208 18.19 2.37 10.01
CA HIS A 208 18.80 1.61 8.92
C HIS A 208 17.84 1.09 7.84
N GLU A 209 16.56 1.45 7.89
CA GLU A 209 15.59 1.17 6.83
C GLU A 209 15.42 2.40 5.93
N VAL A 210 15.38 2.19 4.62
CA VAL A 210 15.08 3.25 3.65
C VAL A 210 13.59 3.52 3.68
N VAL A 211 13.21 4.72 4.14
CA VAL A 211 11.81 5.17 4.20
C VAL A 211 11.41 6.01 3.00
N GLY A 212 12.38 6.45 2.21
CA GLY A 212 12.17 7.25 1.02
C GLY A 212 13.47 7.78 0.45
N TYR A 213 13.37 8.65 -0.54
CA TYR A 213 14.50 9.26 -1.22
C TYR A 213 14.26 10.76 -1.38
N LEU A 214 15.32 11.55 -1.18
CA LEU A 214 15.36 12.96 -1.55
C LEU A 214 16.07 13.08 -2.89
N THR A 215 15.43 13.70 -3.88
CA THR A 215 15.98 13.89 -5.23
C THR A 215 16.00 15.36 -5.58
N LEU A 216 17.15 15.86 -6.00
CA LEU A 216 17.30 17.18 -6.63
C LEU A 216 17.41 16.98 -8.14
N VAL A 217 16.68 17.78 -8.92
CA VAL A 217 16.74 17.76 -10.40
C VAL A 217 17.05 19.16 -10.89
N GLY A 218 18.02 19.28 -11.80
CA GLY A 218 18.45 20.53 -12.42
C GLY A 218 19.04 20.30 -13.81
N LYS A 219 19.58 21.35 -14.44
CA LYS A 219 20.26 21.24 -15.73
C LYS A 219 21.56 20.43 -15.58
N ASP A 220 21.93 19.72 -16.64
CA ASP A 220 23.21 19.00 -16.66
C ASP A 220 24.38 20.00 -16.50
N GLY A 221 25.35 19.64 -15.64
CA GLY A 221 26.44 20.51 -15.27
C GLY A 221 26.18 21.54 -14.16
N ASP A 222 24.94 21.66 -13.69
CA ASP A 222 24.52 22.61 -12.63
C ASP A 222 24.75 22.09 -11.20
N PHE A 223 25.28 20.88 -11.05
CA PHE A 223 25.44 20.26 -9.73
C PHE A 223 26.89 20.41 -9.26
N ASP A 224 27.07 21.22 -8.24
CA ASP A 224 28.36 21.49 -7.60
C ASP A 224 28.56 20.63 -6.33
N TYR A 225 29.71 20.83 -5.70
CA TYR A 225 30.05 20.20 -4.43
C TYR A 225 29.10 20.65 -3.30
N LEU A 226 28.55 21.86 -3.39
CA LEU A 226 27.63 22.44 -2.41
C LEU A 226 26.34 21.61 -2.28
N GLU A 227 25.69 21.23 -3.38
CA GLU A 227 24.42 20.48 -3.35
C GLU A 227 24.60 19.10 -2.71
N ARG A 228 25.75 18.47 -2.91
CA ARG A 228 26.04 17.18 -2.27
C ARG A 228 26.17 17.30 -0.75
N ILE A 229 26.79 18.36 -0.26
CA ILE A 229 26.90 18.63 1.18
C ILE A 229 25.52 18.96 1.75
N ILE A 230 24.75 19.81 1.07
CA ILE A 230 23.39 20.18 1.48
C ILE A 230 22.51 18.93 1.60
N LEU A 231 22.51 18.05 0.60
CA LEU A 231 21.75 16.79 0.65
C LEU A 231 22.12 15.98 1.89
N GLY A 232 23.42 15.82 2.17
CA GLY A 232 23.88 15.08 3.35
C GLY A 232 23.38 15.68 4.68
N GLN A 233 23.19 17.00 4.74
CA GLN A 233 22.71 17.70 5.94
C GLN A 233 21.19 17.77 6.01
N VAL A 234 20.48 17.78 4.89
CA VAL A 234 19.01 17.90 4.81
C VAL A 234 18.32 16.54 5.00
N VAL A 235 18.93 15.45 4.54
CA VAL A 235 18.40 14.10 4.71
C VAL A 235 18.02 13.77 6.17
N PRO A 236 18.83 14.08 7.19
CA PRO A 236 18.45 13.86 8.59
C PRO A 236 17.22 14.69 9.03
N ILE A 237 17.07 15.90 8.49
CA ILE A 237 15.89 16.77 8.78
C ILE A 237 14.64 16.13 8.21
N LEU A 238 14.68 15.66 6.97
CA LEU A 238 13.57 14.95 6.35
C LEU A 238 13.29 13.61 7.03
N ALA A 239 14.31 12.88 7.47
CA ALA A 239 14.13 11.65 8.25
C ALA A 239 13.36 11.93 9.55
N LEU A 240 13.63 13.05 10.22
CA LEU A 240 12.87 13.49 11.40
C LEU A 240 11.42 13.81 11.05
N GLU A 241 11.17 14.52 9.94
CA GLU A 241 9.79 14.80 9.49
C GLU A 241 9.03 13.53 9.11
N PHE A 242 9.67 12.57 8.43
CA PHE A 242 9.09 11.25 8.18
C PHE A 242 8.74 10.50 9.47
N ALA A 243 9.63 10.54 10.45
CA ALA A 243 9.39 9.91 11.75
C ALA A 243 8.20 10.54 12.48
N ARG A 244 8.12 11.89 12.49
CA ARG A 244 7.00 12.64 13.09
C ARG A 244 5.68 12.35 12.39
N GLU A 245 5.67 12.33 11.06
CA GLU A 245 4.47 12.01 10.28
C GLU A 245 4.00 10.57 10.54
N LYS A 246 4.94 9.61 10.60
CA LYS A 246 4.66 8.21 10.94
C LYS A 246 4.09 8.08 12.35
N GLU A 247 4.67 8.77 13.33
CA GLU A 247 4.19 8.77 14.72
C GLU A 247 2.80 9.40 14.82
N ARG A 248 2.58 10.56 14.20
CA ARG A 248 1.28 11.22 14.15
C ARG A 248 0.23 10.31 13.51
N SER A 249 0.53 9.72 12.36
CA SER A 249 -0.36 8.77 11.69
C SER A 249 -0.64 7.52 12.53
N ALA A 250 0.35 7.03 13.29
CA ALA A 250 0.17 5.91 14.21
C ALA A 250 -0.76 6.26 15.39
N VAL A 251 -0.63 7.48 15.95
CA VAL A 251 -1.52 7.98 17.01
C VAL A 251 -2.94 8.16 16.47
N GLU A 252 -3.10 8.79 15.32
CA GLU A 252 -4.41 8.97 14.67
C GLU A 252 -5.06 7.61 14.36
N SER A 253 -4.29 6.66 13.84
CA SER A 253 -4.76 5.30 13.55
C SER A 253 -5.17 4.55 14.81
N ARG A 254 -4.43 4.70 15.91
CA ARG A 254 -4.78 4.11 17.21
C ARG A 254 -6.07 4.70 17.74
N TYR A 255 -6.22 6.01 17.68
CA TYR A 255 -7.42 6.69 18.14
C TYR A 255 -8.67 6.29 17.32
N LEU A 256 -8.51 6.15 16.00
CA LEU A 256 -9.55 5.62 15.11
C LEU A 256 -9.92 4.17 15.45
N LEU A 257 -8.91 3.33 15.70
CA LEU A 257 -9.10 1.94 16.09
C LEU A 257 -9.84 1.82 17.43
N GLU A 258 -9.42 2.57 18.45
CA GLU A 258 -10.08 2.59 19.76
C GLU A 258 -11.53 3.01 19.65
N ALA A 259 -11.81 4.12 18.94
CA ALA A 259 -13.18 4.58 18.73
C ALA A 259 -14.04 3.56 17.98
N PHE A 260 -13.49 2.90 16.97
CA PHE A 260 -14.19 1.86 16.23
C PHE A 260 -14.51 0.64 17.11
N MET A 261 -13.53 0.19 17.91
CA MET A 261 -13.73 -0.94 18.81
C MET A 261 -14.71 -0.61 19.94
N ASP A 262 -14.69 0.62 20.47
CA ASP A 262 -15.66 1.09 21.46
C ASP A 262 -17.10 1.00 20.90
N VAL A 263 -17.29 1.40 19.63
CA VAL A 263 -18.59 1.29 18.94
C VAL A 263 -19.01 -0.17 18.77
N LEU A 264 -18.09 -1.05 18.31
CA LEU A 264 -18.41 -2.46 18.10
C LEU A 264 -18.70 -3.21 19.40
N GLN A 265 -18.00 -2.88 20.48
CA GLN A 265 -18.15 -3.55 21.77
C GLN A 265 -19.21 -2.91 22.66
N GLY A 266 -19.63 -1.69 22.34
CA GLY A 266 -20.57 -0.92 23.16
C GLY A 266 -19.91 -0.31 24.41
N ASN A 267 -18.59 -0.08 24.37
CA ASN A 267 -17.80 0.46 25.48
C ASN A 267 -17.91 1.99 25.54
N TYR A 268 -19.09 2.53 25.66
CA TYR A 268 -19.34 3.97 25.81
C TYR A 268 -20.43 4.22 26.85
N GLN A 269 -20.24 5.24 27.67
CA GLN A 269 -21.21 5.58 28.74
C GLN A 269 -22.36 6.44 28.19
N GLN A 270 -22.02 7.36 27.28
CA GLN A 270 -23.00 8.30 26.69
C GLN A 270 -23.02 8.13 25.17
N PRO A 271 -24.15 7.66 24.60
CA PRO A 271 -24.27 7.45 23.15
C PRO A 271 -24.05 8.72 22.33
N GLU A 272 -24.50 9.88 22.85
CA GLU A 272 -24.40 11.17 22.16
C GLU A 272 -22.94 11.61 22.01
N GLU A 273 -22.11 11.37 23.04
CA GLU A 273 -20.66 11.68 22.99
C GLU A 273 -19.96 10.79 21.96
N MET A 274 -20.31 9.51 21.88
CA MET A 274 -19.74 8.60 20.89
C MET A 274 -20.14 8.98 19.47
N VAL A 275 -21.39 9.39 19.23
CA VAL A 275 -21.84 9.91 17.93
C VAL A 275 -21.09 11.19 17.56
N ALA A 276 -20.91 12.11 18.51
CA ALA A 276 -20.15 13.33 18.28
C ALA A 276 -18.67 13.03 17.96
N ARG A 277 -18.05 12.07 18.70
CA ARG A 277 -16.67 11.60 18.46
C ARG A 277 -16.51 10.98 17.07
N ALA A 278 -17.43 10.09 16.66
CA ALA A 278 -17.43 9.50 15.33
C ALA A 278 -17.56 10.55 14.22
N ARG A 279 -18.43 11.55 14.43
CA ARG A 279 -18.61 12.66 13.47
C ARG A 279 -17.35 13.51 13.30
N LEU A 280 -16.61 13.78 14.38
CA LEU A 280 -15.32 14.48 14.31
C LEU A 280 -14.28 13.66 13.51
N LEU A 281 -14.41 12.34 13.51
CA LEU A 281 -13.57 11.43 12.72
C LEU A 281 -14.08 11.23 11.29
N GLY A 282 -15.17 11.90 10.90
CA GLY A 282 -15.75 11.84 9.55
C GLY A 282 -16.77 10.73 9.34
N TYR A 283 -17.25 10.06 10.42
CA TYR A 283 -18.21 8.96 10.32
C TYR A 283 -19.57 9.33 10.91
N ASP A 284 -20.64 8.93 10.20
CA ASP A 284 -22.02 9.13 10.66
C ASP A 284 -22.59 7.83 11.25
N LEU A 285 -22.91 7.85 12.54
CA LEU A 285 -23.53 6.75 13.28
C LEU A 285 -25.03 6.99 13.58
N ILE A 286 -25.60 8.06 13.03
CA ILE A 286 -27.04 8.35 13.18
C ILE A 286 -27.86 7.51 12.20
N THR A 287 -27.33 7.36 10.97
CA THR A 287 -27.95 6.49 9.96
C THR A 287 -27.89 5.04 10.40
N PRO A 288 -28.93 4.22 10.12
CA PRO A 288 -28.87 2.79 10.39
C PRO A 288 -27.65 2.13 9.76
N GLN A 289 -27.01 1.24 10.51
CA GLN A 289 -25.75 0.59 10.11
C GLN A 289 -25.94 -0.93 10.04
N ILE A 290 -25.10 -1.59 9.24
CA ILE A 290 -24.96 -3.04 9.29
C ILE A 290 -23.46 -3.38 9.41
N VAL A 291 -23.14 -4.40 10.21
CA VAL A 291 -21.77 -4.86 10.34
C VAL A 291 -21.51 -5.96 9.33
N ALA A 292 -20.44 -5.79 8.55
CA ALA A 292 -19.89 -6.80 7.66
C ALA A 292 -18.46 -7.16 8.07
N ILE A 293 -18.15 -8.45 8.13
CA ILE A 293 -16.83 -8.99 8.47
C ILE A 293 -16.36 -9.82 7.28
N PHE A 294 -15.22 -9.44 6.70
CA PHE A 294 -14.49 -10.20 5.70
C PHE A 294 -13.33 -10.90 6.39
N GLU A 295 -13.22 -12.21 6.27
CA GLU A 295 -12.19 -12.99 6.94
C GLU A 295 -11.51 -13.93 5.95
N MET A 296 -10.17 -13.85 5.87
CA MET A 296 -9.36 -14.78 5.09
C MET A 296 -9.47 -16.19 5.66
N LEU A 297 -9.49 -17.18 4.77
CA LEU A 297 -9.56 -18.57 5.19
C LEU A 297 -8.26 -19.02 5.90
N PRO A 298 -8.35 -19.92 6.88
CA PRO A 298 -7.18 -20.41 7.63
C PRO A 298 -6.17 -21.18 6.75
N THR A 299 -6.63 -21.72 5.63
CA THR A 299 -5.81 -22.48 4.66
C THR A 299 -4.85 -21.61 3.87
N GLU A 300 -5.05 -20.30 3.86
CA GLU A 300 -4.15 -19.38 3.20
C GLU A 300 -2.87 -19.17 4.03
N PRO A 301 -1.68 -19.25 3.41
CA PRO A 301 -0.42 -19.04 4.10
C PRO A 301 -0.30 -17.63 4.65
N ASP A 302 0.47 -17.46 5.73
CA ASP A 302 0.86 -16.14 6.21
C ASP A 302 1.88 -15.53 5.23
N TYR A 303 1.53 -14.42 4.63
CA TYR A 303 2.37 -13.72 3.67
C TYR A 303 3.17 -12.60 4.36
N PRO A 304 4.45 -12.39 4.03
CA PRO A 304 5.22 -11.25 4.54
C PRO A 304 4.67 -9.91 4.04
N SER A 305 4.97 -8.84 4.77
CA SER A 305 4.53 -7.46 4.45
C SER A 305 4.90 -7.08 3.00
N GLY A 306 3.94 -6.54 2.25
CA GLY A 306 4.08 -6.26 0.80
C GLY A 306 3.46 -7.31 -0.13
N SER A 307 2.85 -8.32 0.41
CA SER A 307 2.33 -9.55 -0.16
C SER A 307 0.87 -9.45 -0.64
N PRO A 308 0.32 -10.51 -1.20
CA PRO A 308 -1.10 -10.65 -1.56
C PRO A 308 -2.09 -10.21 -0.47
N GLN A 309 -1.71 -10.31 0.81
CA GLN A 309 -2.51 -9.87 1.95
C GLN A 309 -2.72 -8.35 1.98
N ALA A 310 -1.67 -7.55 1.81
CA ALA A 310 -1.78 -6.09 1.76
C ALA A 310 -2.63 -5.65 0.55
N GLN A 311 -2.49 -6.35 -0.59
CA GLN A 311 -3.31 -6.12 -1.76
C GLN A 311 -4.79 -6.49 -1.52
N TRP A 312 -5.05 -7.57 -0.78
CA TRP A 312 -6.40 -7.98 -0.41
C TRP A 312 -7.09 -6.92 0.46
N HIS A 313 -6.43 -6.45 1.54
CA HIS A 313 -6.97 -5.38 2.39
C HIS A 313 -7.30 -4.12 1.59
N LYS A 314 -6.37 -3.69 0.73
CA LYS A 314 -6.56 -2.52 -0.13
C LYS A 314 -7.76 -2.71 -1.05
N ARG A 315 -7.86 -3.85 -1.72
CA ARG A 315 -8.96 -4.13 -2.67
C ARG A 315 -10.31 -4.22 -1.97
N VAL A 316 -10.39 -4.92 -0.84
CA VAL A 316 -11.63 -5.00 -0.06
C VAL A 316 -12.06 -3.61 0.37
N ARG A 317 -11.13 -2.80 0.89
CA ARG A 317 -11.39 -1.42 1.30
C ARG A 317 -11.86 -0.56 0.12
N ASP A 318 -11.17 -0.59 -1.00
CA ASP A 318 -11.48 0.22 -2.18
C ASP A 318 -12.87 -0.13 -2.74
N GLU A 319 -13.22 -1.41 -2.82
CA GLU A 319 -14.55 -1.88 -3.26
C GLU A 319 -15.65 -1.51 -2.28
N LEU A 320 -15.38 -1.57 -0.97
CA LEU A 320 -16.35 -1.15 0.04
C LEU A 320 -16.58 0.36 -0.01
N LEU A 321 -15.52 1.17 -0.12
CA LEU A 321 -15.63 2.61 -0.25
C LEU A 321 -16.32 3.03 -1.56
N LEU A 322 -16.12 2.29 -2.65
CA LEU A 322 -16.84 2.51 -3.90
C LEU A 322 -18.34 2.22 -3.74
N ALA A 323 -18.69 1.17 -3.02
CA ALA A 323 -20.07 0.81 -2.76
C ALA A 323 -20.70 1.67 -1.65
N TRP A 324 -19.96 1.98 -0.58
CA TRP A 324 -20.40 2.77 0.59
C TRP A 324 -19.34 3.81 0.95
N PRO A 325 -19.36 5.01 0.35
CA PRO A 325 -18.32 6.04 0.54
C PRO A 325 -18.12 6.46 2.01
N ASN A 326 -19.18 6.39 2.82
CA ASN A 326 -19.15 6.78 4.24
C ASN A 326 -19.01 5.59 5.20
N SER A 327 -18.54 4.43 4.71
CA SER A 327 -18.32 3.27 5.57
C SER A 327 -17.12 3.45 6.48
N TRP A 328 -17.24 2.99 7.73
CA TRP A 328 -16.11 2.94 8.66
C TRP A 328 -15.49 1.54 8.61
N ILE A 329 -14.24 1.46 8.18
CA ILE A 329 -13.55 0.20 7.86
C ILE A 329 -12.31 0.06 8.73
N LEU A 330 -12.22 -1.06 9.44
CA LEU A 330 -11.05 -1.50 10.17
C LEU A 330 -10.41 -2.69 9.47
N SER A 331 -9.10 -2.62 9.22
CA SER A 331 -8.31 -3.70 8.64
C SER A 331 -7.39 -4.30 9.71
N GLU A 332 -7.56 -5.59 9.99
CA GLU A 332 -6.72 -6.42 10.86
C GLU A 332 -5.99 -7.46 9.98
N PRO A 333 -4.91 -8.11 10.43
CA PRO A 333 -4.08 -8.95 9.57
C PRO A 333 -4.82 -9.98 8.71
N ARG A 334 -5.88 -10.59 9.21
CA ARG A 334 -6.69 -11.62 8.49
C ARG A 334 -8.15 -11.24 8.35
N ARG A 335 -8.54 -10.04 8.78
CA ARG A 335 -9.94 -9.62 8.88
C ARG A 335 -10.10 -8.17 8.46
N VAL A 336 -11.19 -7.87 7.77
CA VAL A 336 -11.67 -6.50 7.54
C VAL A 336 -13.07 -6.42 8.11
N THR A 337 -13.27 -5.52 9.08
CA THR A 337 -14.58 -5.24 9.67
C THR A 337 -15.07 -3.89 9.18
N ALA A 338 -16.28 -3.82 8.70
CA ALA A 338 -16.87 -2.60 8.17
C ALA A 338 -18.25 -2.31 8.79
N LEU A 339 -18.46 -1.05 9.14
CA LEU A 339 -19.79 -0.48 9.41
C LEU A 339 -20.29 0.14 8.09
N LEU A 340 -21.36 -0.43 7.56
CA LEU A 340 -21.93 -0.05 6.28
C LEU A 340 -23.24 0.72 6.52
N PRO A 341 -23.31 2.01 6.17
CA PRO A 341 -24.53 2.80 6.33
C PRO A 341 -25.59 2.38 5.31
N LEU A 342 -26.83 2.31 5.74
CA LEU A 342 -27.96 2.10 4.84
C LEU A 342 -28.29 3.41 4.12
N SER A 343 -28.37 3.33 2.79
CA SER A 343 -28.80 4.47 1.98
C SER A 343 -30.30 4.70 2.13
N THR A 344 -30.73 5.95 2.30
CA THR A 344 -32.12 6.32 2.05
C THR A 344 -32.30 6.31 0.53
N THR A 345 -33.04 5.35 0.00
CA THR A 345 -33.44 5.37 -1.42
C THR A 345 -34.44 6.51 -1.63
N THR A 346 -33.95 7.66 -2.05
CA THR A 346 -34.78 8.60 -2.76
C THR A 346 -35.11 7.93 -4.09
N THR A 347 -36.29 7.38 -4.23
CA THR A 347 -36.82 6.96 -5.53
C THR A 347 -36.91 8.19 -6.39
N ALA A 348 -35.91 8.41 -7.24
CA ALA A 348 -36.03 9.29 -8.39
C ALA A 348 -37.01 8.60 -9.35
N GLY A 349 -38.30 8.70 -9.04
CA GLY A 349 -39.37 8.27 -9.89
C GLY A 349 -39.46 9.20 -11.09
N SER A 350 -39.42 8.61 -12.25
CA SER A 350 -39.82 9.11 -13.56
C SER A 350 -40.93 10.16 -13.43
N ALA A 351 -40.62 11.38 -13.88
CA ALA A 351 -41.60 12.45 -14.05
C ALA A 351 -42.61 12.07 -15.14
N THR A 352 -43.86 11.80 -14.77
CA THR A 352 -45.02 12.05 -15.63
C THR A 352 -46.20 12.43 -14.74
N THR A 353 -46.49 13.72 -14.76
CA THR A 353 -47.80 14.41 -14.57
C THR A 353 -48.94 13.70 -13.88
N ALA A 354 -49.34 14.22 -12.69
CA ALA A 354 -50.68 14.74 -12.44
C ALA A 354 -50.80 15.24 -10.99
N ALA A 355 -51.57 16.28 -10.82
CA ALA A 355 -51.72 17.15 -9.67
C ALA A 355 -52.16 16.46 -8.37
N GLY A 356 -51.60 16.96 -7.25
CA GLY A 356 -52.31 17.13 -5.97
C GLY A 356 -52.30 15.92 -5.06
N GLU A 357 -51.35 15.89 -4.13
CA GLU A 357 -51.57 15.52 -2.74
C GLU A 357 -50.25 15.71 -1.97
N HIS A 358 -50.31 16.36 -0.81
CA HIS A 358 -49.18 16.52 0.10
C HIS A 358 -48.73 15.13 0.61
N ASP A 359 -47.70 14.56 0.02
CA ASP A 359 -47.05 13.37 0.57
C ASP A 359 -45.75 13.83 1.31
N ASN A 360 -45.81 13.65 2.63
CA ASN A 360 -44.64 13.76 3.51
C ASN A 360 -43.57 12.74 3.01
N GLY A 361 -42.47 13.26 2.46
CA GLY A 361 -41.36 12.46 1.96
C GLY A 361 -40.75 11.52 3.01
N SER A 362 -41.36 10.35 3.20
CA SER A 362 -40.78 9.22 3.88
C SER A 362 -39.88 8.47 2.88
N GLY A 363 -38.62 8.85 2.80
CA GLY A 363 -37.60 8.05 2.11
C GLY A 363 -37.59 6.64 2.73
N SER A 364 -37.95 5.61 1.97
CA SER A 364 -37.88 4.24 2.47
C SER A 364 -36.40 3.83 2.61
N LEU A 365 -36.03 3.36 3.81
CA LEU A 365 -34.72 2.78 4.06
C LEU A 365 -34.47 1.60 3.10
N GLU A 366 -33.24 1.48 2.60
CA GLU A 366 -32.80 0.33 1.83
C GLU A 366 -33.12 -0.96 2.61
N SER A 367 -33.81 -1.91 1.99
CA SER A 367 -34.14 -3.17 2.65
C SER A 367 -32.86 -4.00 2.87
N GLU A 368 -32.87 -4.88 3.88
CA GLU A 368 -31.76 -5.82 4.14
C GLU A 368 -31.40 -6.65 2.88
N ASN A 369 -32.39 -7.00 2.07
CA ASN A 369 -32.16 -7.68 0.80
C ASN A 369 -31.47 -6.80 -0.24
N GLY A 370 -31.78 -5.50 -0.30
CA GLY A 370 -31.09 -4.54 -1.16
C GLY A 370 -29.61 -4.42 -0.79
N MET A 371 -29.34 -4.30 0.51
CA MET A 371 -27.98 -4.27 1.05
C MET A 371 -27.19 -5.53 0.70
N LEU A 372 -27.81 -6.72 0.89
CA LEU A 372 -27.19 -7.98 0.55
C LEU A 372 -26.87 -8.08 -0.95
N THR A 373 -27.80 -7.70 -1.82
CA THR A 373 -27.56 -7.66 -3.28
C THR A 373 -26.40 -6.74 -3.65
N ARG A 374 -26.30 -5.60 -2.98
CA ARG A 374 -25.18 -4.64 -3.19
C ARG A 374 -23.85 -5.24 -2.73
N LEU A 375 -23.84 -5.95 -1.60
CA LEU A 375 -22.68 -6.65 -1.08
C LEU A 375 -22.26 -7.83 -1.99
N GLU A 376 -23.22 -8.59 -2.51
CA GLU A 376 -22.99 -9.66 -3.49
C GLU A 376 -22.33 -9.12 -4.77
N ARG A 377 -22.75 -7.95 -5.25
CA ARG A 377 -22.11 -7.28 -6.40
C ARG A 377 -20.68 -6.84 -6.10
N ALA A 378 -20.41 -6.27 -4.90
CA ALA A 378 -19.07 -5.90 -4.48
C ALA A 378 -18.18 -7.15 -4.34
N HIS A 379 -18.69 -8.21 -3.73
CA HIS A 379 -18.00 -9.50 -3.61
C HIS A 379 -17.69 -10.12 -4.98
N ALA A 380 -18.62 -10.11 -5.92
CA ALA A 380 -18.40 -10.58 -7.29
C ALA A 380 -17.28 -9.77 -8.00
N ARG A 381 -17.24 -8.44 -7.83
CA ARG A 381 -16.16 -7.61 -8.39
C ARG A 381 -14.79 -7.95 -7.80
N LEU A 382 -14.74 -8.24 -6.49
CA LEU A 382 -13.52 -8.69 -5.83
C LEU A 382 -13.02 -10.02 -6.40
N GLN A 383 -13.92 -10.97 -6.68
CA GLN A 383 -13.55 -12.28 -7.24
C GLN A 383 -13.17 -12.22 -8.72
N TYR A 384 -13.81 -11.37 -9.52
CA TYR A 384 -13.69 -11.34 -11.00
C TYR A 384 -12.83 -10.19 -11.54
N SER A 385 -11.92 -9.62 -10.78
CA SER A 385 -11.06 -8.53 -11.28
C SER A 385 -10.27 -8.96 -12.52
N LYS A 386 -10.78 -8.58 -13.70
CA LYS A 386 -10.10 -8.77 -14.99
C LYS A 386 -8.80 -7.96 -15.02
N GLY A 387 -7.66 -8.61 -15.13
CA GLY A 387 -6.37 -7.96 -15.37
C GLY A 387 -5.34 -8.05 -14.24
N SER A 388 -5.65 -8.67 -13.10
CA SER A 388 -4.63 -8.94 -12.08
C SER A 388 -4.11 -10.37 -12.23
N THR A 389 -2.80 -10.52 -12.44
CA THR A 389 -2.11 -11.81 -12.46
C THR A 389 -2.05 -12.47 -11.08
N THR A 390 -2.42 -11.74 -10.03
CA THR A 390 -2.38 -12.24 -8.64
C THR A 390 -3.79 -12.60 -8.17
N ARG A 391 -4.02 -13.89 -7.92
CA ARG A 391 -5.25 -14.37 -7.28
C ARG A 391 -5.33 -13.83 -5.86
N LEU A 392 -6.48 -13.24 -5.49
CA LEU A 392 -6.71 -12.84 -4.11
C LEU A 392 -6.80 -14.07 -3.20
N PRO A 393 -6.37 -13.95 -1.92
CA PRO A 393 -6.62 -14.98 -0.91
C PRO A 393 -8.11 -15.31 -0.82
N ALA A 394 -8.44 -16.57 -0.59
CA ALA A 394 -9.80 -17.00 -0.37
C ALA A 394 -10.33 -16.44 0.97
N TYR A 395 -11.58 -15.98 0.99
CA TYR A 395 -12.19 -15.34 2.16
C TYR A 395 -13.69 -15.58 2.22
N ALA A 396 -14.25 -15.48 3.42
CA ALA A 396 -15.69 -15.51 3.68
C ALA A 396 -16.18 -14.16 4.22
N VAL A 397 -17.47 -13.89 4.07
CA VAL A 397 -18.10 -12.66 4.56
C VAL A 397 -19.24 -13.01 5.51
N GLY A 398 -19.22 -12.43 6.72
CA GLY A 398 -20.31 -12.49 7.69
C GLY A 398 -21.05 -11.16 7.75
N LEU A 399 -22.38 -11.19 7.72
CA LEU A 399 -23.24 -10.02 7.76
C LEU A 399 -24.21 -10.14 8.95
N GLY A 400 -24.17 -9.14 9.85
CA GLY A 400 -25.14 -9.01 10.95
C GLY A 400 -26.49 -8.51 10.46
N ARG A 401 -27.42 -8.24 11.38
CA ARG A 401 -28.67 -7.54 11.08
C ARG A 401 -28.49 -6.03 11.16
N VAL A 402 -29.42 -5.29 10.57
CA VAL A 402 -29.43 -3.84 10.61
C VAL A 402 -29.57 -3.34 12.06
N ALA A 403 -28.63 -2.50 12.47
CA ALA A 403 -28.69 -1.73 13.70
C ALA A 403 -29.32 -0.36 13.39
N LEU A 404 -30.52 -0.14 13.89
CA LEU A 404 -31.25 1.13 13.68
C LEU A 404 -30.63 2.30 14.45
N HIS A 405 -29.93 2.00 15.55
CA HIS A 405 -29.29 2.96 16.44
C HIS A 405 -27.92 2.45 16.88
N LEU A 406 -27.07 3.35 17.37
CA LEU A 406 -25.73 3.05 17.86
C LEU A 406 -25.70 1.84 18.81
N GLN A 407 -26.66 1.73 19.72
CA GLN A 407 -26.73 0.64 20.71
C GLN A 407 -26.99 -0.75 20.07
N GLY A 408 -27.48 -0.78 18.84
CA GLY A 408 -27.69 -2.02 18.08
C GLY A 408 -26.42 -2.54 17.38
N ILE A 409 -25.39 -1.71 17.22
CA ILE A 409 -24.17 -2.07 16.49
C ILE A 409 -23.42 -3.24 17.16
N PRO A 410 -23.24 -3.28 18.50
CA PRO A 410 -22.60 -4.41 19.17
C PRO A 410 -23.33 -5.75 18.92
N GLN A 411 -24.65 -5.71 18.81
CA GLN A 411 -25.43 -6.89 18.48
C GLN A 411 -25.22 -7.32 17.02
N SER A 412 -25.25 -6.37 16.07
CA SER A 412 -24.98 -6.63 14.66
C SER A 412 -23.58 -7.22 14.46
N TRP A 413 -22.58 -6.75 15.22
CA TRP A 413 -21.21 -7.28 15.18
C TRP A 413 -21.13 -8.73 15.64
N ARG A 414 -21.74 -9.06 16.80
CA ARG A 414 -21.82 -10.46 17.29
C ARG A 414 -22.54 -11.36 16.29
N GLU A 415 -23.59 -10.88 15.69
CA GLU A 415 -24.35 -11.59 14.66
C GLU A 415 -23.54 -11.83 13.38
N ALA A 416 -22.73 -10.86 12.96
CA ALA A 416 -21.83 -11.02 11.81
C ALA A 416 -20.75 -12.09 12.09
N GLN A 417 -20.21 -12.14 13.31
CA GLN A 417 -19.28 -13.20 13.73
C GLN A 417 -19.92 -14.58 13.71
N GLN A 418 -21.12 -14.69 14.28
CA GLN A 418 -21.88 -15.96 14.27
C GLN A 418 -22.26 -16.37 12.85
N ALA A 419 -22.62 -15.41 11.99
CA ALA A 419 -22.91 -15.70 10.59
C ALA A 419 -21.70 -16.29 9.86
N LEU A 420 -20.51 -15.77 10.11
CA LEU A 420 -19.26 -16.33 9.58
C LEU A 420 -19.03 -17.76 10.09
N GLU A 421 -19.05 -17.94 11.39
CA GLU A 421 -18.75 -19.22 12.04
C GLU A 421 -19.70 -20.33 11.60
N ILE A 422 -21.01 -20.09 11.75
CA ILE A 422 -22.07 -21.03 11.37
C ILE A 422 -22.11 -21.23 9.86
N GLY A 423 -22.04 -20.13 9.12
CA GLY A 423 -22.18 -20.14 7.67
C GLY A 423 -21.08 -20.90 6.96
N ARG A 424 -19.83 -20.69 7.36
CA ARG A 424 -18.67 -21.44 6.82
C ARG A 424 -18.80 -22.92 7.04
N ARG A 425 -19.21 -23.33 8.24
CA ARG A 425 -19.38 -24.74 8.60
C ARG A 425 -20.48 -25.44 7.81
N LEU A 426 -21.59 -24.72 7.53
CA LEU A 426 -22.79 -25.30 6.93
C LEU A 426 -22.88 -25.15 5.41
N PHE A 427 -22.45 -24.01 4.88
CA PHE A 427 -22.74 -23.61 3.50
C PHE A 427 -21.50 -23.45 2.63
N GLY A 428 -20.31 -23.63 3.21
CA GLY A 428 -19.03 -23.54 2.52
C GLY A 428 -18.29 -22.22 2.77
N GLU A 429 -17.05 -22.20 2.36
CA GLU A 429 -16.09 -21.19 2.82
C GLU A 429 -16.16 -19.89 2.01
N GLU A 430 -16.22 -19.90 0.71
CA GLU A 430 -16.07 -18.68 -0.11
C GLU A 430 -17.42 -17.99 -0.39
N ARG A 431 -18.19 -17.65 0.64
CA ARG A 431 -19.56 -17.12 0.48
C ARG A 431 -19.86 -15.97 1.45
N ILE A 432 -20.94 -15.26 1.14
CA ILE A 432 -21.56 -14.30 2.05
C ILE A 432 -22.60 -15.03 2.91
N HIS A 433 -22.41 -14.94 4.21
CA HIS A 433 -23.30 -15.53 5.22
C HIS A 433 -24.04 -14.42 5.96
N SER A 434 -25.35 -14.29 5.74
CA SER A 434 -26.19 -13.33 6.47
C SER A 434 -26.81 -14.01 7.68
N PHE A 435 -26.67 -13.37 8.85
CA PHE A 435 -27.26 -13.85 10.11
C PHE A 435 -28.76 -14.03 10.02
N ALA A 436 -29.47 -13.13 9.32
CA ALA A 436 -30.92 -13.24 9.13
C ALA A 436 -31.31 -14.51 8.37
N ARG A 437 -30.48 -14.96 7.44
CA ARG A 437 -30.73 -16.16 6.61
C ARG A 437 -30.35 -17.48 7.28
N LEU A 438 -29.67 -17.45 8.43
CA LEU A 438 -29.33 -18.69 9.16
C LEU A 438 -30.56 -19.41 9.72
N GLY A 439 -31.65 -18.70 10.00
CA GLY A 439 -32.91 -19.28 10.50
C GLY A 439 -32.69 -20.08 11.79
N ILE A 440 -33.16 -21.33 11.82
CA ILE A 440 -33.08 -22.20 12.99
C ILE A 440 -31.65 -22.62 13.35
N TYR A 441 -30.71 -22.58 12.42
CA TYR A 441 -29.29 -22.93 12.70
C TYR A 441 -28.67 -22.08 13.80
N ARG A 442 -29.17 -20.86 14.03
CA ARG A 442 -28.72 -20.01 15.15
C ARG A 442 -28.97 -20.64 16.51
N LEU A 443 -30.13 -21.30 16.66
CA LEU A 443 -30.52 -21.99 17.91
C LEU A 443 -29.76 -23.31 18.05
N LEU A 444 -29.73 -24.09 16.97
CA LEU A 444 -29.07 -25.39 16.96
C LEU A 444 -27.55 -25.30 17.22
N PHE A 445 -26.93 -24.25 16.73
CA PHE A 445 -25.50 -24.04 16.94
C PHE A 445 -25.13 -23.79 18.41
N HIS A 446 -25.99 -23.10 19.18
CA HIS A 446 -25.81 -22.95 20.62
C HIS A 446 -25.92 -24.26 21.41
N LEU A 447 -26.59 -25.22 20.83
CA LEU A 447 -26.75 -26.57 21.40
C LEU A 447 -25.68 -27.54 20.88
N ASP A 448 -24.80 -27.09 19.96
CA ASP A 448 -23.71 -27.92 19.44
C ASP A 448 -22.77 -28.34 20.57
N GLY A 449 -22.48 -29.64 20.67
CA GLY A 449 -21.71 -30.23 21.77
C GLY A 449 -22.57 -30.74 22.96
N HIS A 450 -23.84 -30.41 23.03
CA HIS A 450 -24.74 -30.97 24.04
C HIS A 450 -25.22 -32.37 23.63
N ASP A 451 -25.24 -33.28 24.58
CA ASP A 451 -25.63 -34.68 24.30
C ASP A 451 -27.09 -34.80 23.91
N GLU A 452 -27.98 -33.96 24.44
CA GLU A 452 -29.39 -33.90 24.09
C GLU A 452 -29.65 -33.67 22.59
N LEU A 453 -28.78 -32.87 21.94
CA LEU A 453 -28.86 -32.62 20.49
C LEU A 453 -28.56 -33.90 19.69
N LYS A 454 -27.55 -34.65 20.12
CA LYS A 454 -27.19 -35.92 19.50
C LYS A 454 -28.20 -37.00 19.76
N GLU A 455 -28.72 -37.05 20.97
CA GLU A 455 -29.78 -37.99 21.39
C GLU A 455 -31.04 -37.76 20.56
N PHE A 456 -31.52 -36.53 20.47
CA PHE A 456 -32.66 -36.18 19.62
C PHE A 456 -32.45 -36.57 18.15
N TYR A 457 -31.26 -36.34 17.62
CA TYR A 457 -30.91 -36.71 16.26
C TYR A 457 -30.95 -38.23 16.07
N GLN A 458 -30.37 -39.00 17.02
CA GLN A 458 -30.34 -40.46 16.95
C GLN A 458 -31.74 -41.08 17.13
N GLU A 459 -32.56 -40.57 18.03
CA GLU A 459 -33.92 -41.01 18.22
C GLU A 459 -34.79 -40.76 16.99
N THR A 460 -34.64 -39.57 16.38
CA THR A 460 -35.51 -39.14 15.28
C THR A 460 -35.09 -39.71 13.93
N LEU A 461 -33.80 -39.69 13.58
CA LEU A 461 -33.28 -40.12 12.27
C LEU A 461 -32.51 -41.43 12.31
N GLY A 462 -32.11 -41.92 13.50
CA GLY A 462 -31.33 -43.17 13.64
C GLY A 462 -31.94 -44.37 12.93
N PRO A 463 -33.25 -44.66 13.05
CA PRO A 463 -33.89 -45.75 12.33
C PRO A 463 -33.74 -45.66 10.79
N LEU A 464 -33.85 -44.43 10.24
CA LEU A 464 -33.69 -44.21 8.80
C LEU A 464 -32.21 -44.32 8.37
N ILE A 465 -31.28 -43.83 9.18
CA ILE A 465 -29.83 -43.95 8.93
C ILE A 465 -29.42 -45.42 8.89
N HIS A 466 -29.93 -46.22 9.84
CA HIS A 466 -29.66 -47.67 9.87
C HIS A 466 -30.29 -48.41 8.68
N ALA A 467 -31.46 -48.00 8.22
CA ALA A 467 -32.09 -48.54 7.03
C ALA A 467 -31.29 -48.20 5.75
N ASP A 468 -30.86 -46.96 5.63
CA ASP A 468 -30.07 -46.46 4.49
C ASP A 468 -28.68 -47.15 4.41
N THR A 469 -28.01 -47.45 5.55
CA THR A 469 -26.73 -48.17 5.55
C THR A 469 -26.86 -49.67 5.14
N ARG A 470 -28.05 -50.25 5.22
CA ARG A 470 -28.35 -51.64 4.82
C ARG A 470 -29.02 -51.76 3.45
N GLY A 471 -29.45 -50.63 2.86
CA GLY A 471 -30.18 -50.55 1.59
C GLY A 471 -29.53 -49.61 0.60
N ASP A 472 -30.33 -49.07 -0.33
CA ASP A 472 -29.84 -48.17 -1.41
C ASP A 472 -29.42 -46.75 -0.96
N GLY A 473 -29.44 -46.47 0.32
CA GLY A 473 -28.91 -45.23 0.90
C GLY A 473 -29.67 -43.94 0.52
N THR A 474 -30.91 -44.00 0.11
CA THR A 474 -31.64 -42.89 -0.52
C THR A 474 -32.88 -42.37 0.24
N LEU A 475 -33.25 -42.97 1.40
CA LEU A 475 -34.44 -42.59 2.16
C LEU A 475 -34.29 -41.19 2.77
N ILE A 476 -33.13 -40.90 3.36
CA ILE A 476 -32.85 -39.59 3.96
C ILE A 476 -32.82 -38.52 2.88
N GLU A 477 -32.16 -38.78 1.74
CA GLU A 477 -32.15 -37.86 0.61
C GLU A 477 -33.56 -37.60 0.08
N THR A 478 -34.39 -38.66 -0.02
CA THR A 478 -35.80 -38.51 -0.42
C THR A 478 -36.55 -37.61 0.54
N LEU A 479 -36.34 -37.76 1.85
CA LEU A 479 -36.98 -36.96 2.89
C LEU A 479 -36.51 -35.49 2.85
N GLU A 480 -35.19 -35.24 2.61
CA GLU A 480 -34.63 -33.91 2.45
C GLU A 480 -35.28 -33.19 1.26
N VAL A 481 -35.34 -33.82 0.09
CA VAL A 481 -35.94 -33.25 -1.12
C VAL A 481 -37.46 -33.05 -0.94
N PHE A 482 -38.14 -34.00 -0.29
CA PHE A 482 -39.58 -33.89 0.01
C PHE A 482 -39.90 -32.64 0.86
N PHE A 483 -39.11 -32.39 1.91
CA PHE A 483 -39.29 -31.18 2.72
C PHE A 483 -38.85 -29.92 1.99
N HIS A 484 -37.82 -30.00 1.16
CA HIS A 484 -37.40 -28.86 0.32
C HIS A 484 -38.48 -28.40 -0.66
N CYS A 485 -39.25 -29.38 -1.20
CA CYS A 485 -40.42 -29.14 -2.04
C CYS A 485 -41.72 -28.91 -1.23
N ASN A 486 -41.63 -28.54 0.06
CA ASN A 486 -42.77 -28.29 0.96
C ASN A 486 -43.79 -29.44 1.02
N GLY A 487 -43.35 -30.68 0.82
CA GLY A 487 -44.23 -31.86 0.79
C GLY A 487 -44.98 -32.06 -0.53
N ASN A 488 -44.68 -31.30 -1.57
CA ASN A 488 -45.31 -31.47 -2.89
C ASN A 488 -44.75 -32.70 -3.62
N LEU A 489 -45.58 -33.72 -3.73
CA LEU A 489 -45.21 -35.01 -4.35
C LEU A 489 -44.76 -34.87 -5.81
N SER A 490 -45.41 -34.00 -6.59
CA SER A 490 -45.12 -33.86 -8.02
C SER A 490 -43.79 -33.13 -8.23
N GLU A 491 -43.49 -32.10 -7.43
CA GLU A 491 -42.22 -31.39 -7.47
C GLU A 491 -41.06 -32.25 -6.95
N THR A 492 -41.26 -32.97 -5.85
CA THR A 492 -40.28 -33.90 -5.30
C THR A 492 -39.93 -35.01 -6.29
N ALA A 493 -40.92 -35.64 -6.93
CA ALA A 493 -40.70 -36.67 -7.93
C ALA A 493 -39.88 -36.15 -9.14
N ARG A 494 -40.19 -34.91 -9.57
CA ARG A 494 -39.43 -34.24 -10.66
C ARG A 494 -38.02 -33.90 -10.22
N ALA A 495 -37.84 -33.36 -9.04
CA ALA A 495 -36.52 -32.98 -8.51
C ALA A 495 -35.59 -34.19 -8.33
N MET A 496 -36.16 -35.35 -7.98
CA MET A 496 -35.39 -36.60 -7.81
C MET A 496 -35.33 -37.47 -9.08
N HIS A 497 -35.94 -37.04 -10.18
CA HIS A 497 -36.04 -37.81 -11.43
C HIS A 497 -36.71 -39.18 -11.24
N PHE A 498 -37.71 -39.27 -10.33
CA PHE A 498 -38.46 -40.47 -10.09
C PHE A 498 -39.87 -40.41 -10.63
N HIS A 499 -40.46 -41.62 -10.91
CA HIS A 499 -41.90 -41.69 -11.10
C HIS A 499 -42.60 -41.48 -9.77
N ARG A 500 -43.77 -40.84 -9.80
CA ARG A 500 -44.59 -40.56 -8.59
C ARG A 500 -44.81 -41.79 -7.71
N ASN A 501 -45.07 -42.95 -8.32
CA ASN A 501 -45.31 -44.20 -7.56
C ASN A 501 -44.07 -44.67 -6.80
N THR A 502 -42.86 -44.48 -7.36
CA THR A 502 -41.59 -44.77 -6.70
C THR A 502 -41.38 -43.87 -5.49
N LEU A 503 -41.72 -42.58 -5.62
CA LEU A 503 -41.67 -41.64 -4.51
C LEU A 503 -42.66 -42.04 -3.39
N LEU A 504 -43.93 -42.35 -3.73
CA LEU A 504 -44.93 -42.81 -2.76
C LEU A 504 -44.48 -44.06 -2.03
N TYR A 505 -43.92 -45.03 -2.75
CA TYR A 505 -43.34 -46.23 -2.13
C TYR A 505 -42.22 -45.89 -1.11
N ARG A 506 -41.34 -45.00 -1.47
CA ARG A 506 -40.23 -44.58 -0.57
C ARG A 506 -40.76 -43.82 0.66
N LEU A 507 -41.70 -42.90 0.49
CA LEU A 507 -42.33 -42.20 1.62
C LEU A 507 -43.06 -43.15 2.53
N GLY A 508 -43.83 -44.12 1.99
CA GLY A 508 -44.49 -45.19 2.78
C GLY A 508 -43.45 -46.04 3.53
N ARG A 509 -42.32 -46.35 2.91
CA ARG A 509 -41.21 -47.08 3.58
C ARG A 509 -40.62 -46.25 4.73
N ILE A 510 -40.47 -44.93 4.58
CA ILE A 510 -40.05 -44.03 5.65
C ILE A 510 -41.04 -44.07 6.82
N GLU A 511 -42.33 -43.94 6.54
CA GLU A 511 -43.37 -44.02 7.56
C GLU A 511 -43.40 -45.37 8.30
N GLU A 512 -43.20 -46.48 7.56
CA GLU A 512 -43.11 -47.81 8.13
C GLU A 512 -41.92 -47.98 9.10
N ILE A 513 -40.72 -47.44 8.71
CA ILE A 513 -39.52 -47.50 9.54
C ILE A 513 -39.65 -46.64 10.78
N LEU A 514 -40.24 -45.44 10.64
CA LEU A 514 -40.45 -44.50 11.74
C LEU A 514 -41.61 -44.91 12.64
N GLY A 515 -42.55 -45.74 12.16
CA GLY A 515 -43.81 -46.09 12.85
C GLY A 515 -44.72 -44.88 13.06
N ARG A 516 -44.54 -43.79 12.29
CA ARG A 516 -45.27 -42.51 12.42
C ARG A 516 -45.60 -41.97 11.03
N SER A 517 -46.71 -41.23 10.91
CA SER A 517 -47.12 -40.65 9.64
C SER A 517 -46.42 -39.33 9.36
N LEU A 518 -46.03 -39.10 8.10
CA LEU A 518 -45.52 -37.85 7.59
C LEU A 518 -46.60 -36.75 7.43
N GLU A 519 -47.89 -37.11 7.63
CA GLU A 519 -48.97 -36.13 7.68
C GLU A 519 -49.08 -35.45 9.04
N ASP A 520 -48.53 -36.07 10.10
CA ASP A 520 -48.46 -35.48 11.42
C ASP A 520 -47.49 -34.29 11.45
N SER A 521 -47.99 -33.13 11.87
CA SER A 521 -47.23 -31.88 11.92
C SER A 521 -46.04 -31.93 12.87
N GLU A 522 -46.19 -32.59 14.03
CA GLU A 522 -45.09 -32.73 15.03
C GLU A 522 -44.01 -33.67 14.54
N VAL A 523 -44.37 -34.74 13.85
CA VAL A 523 -43.42 -35.66 13.20
C VAL A 523 -42.66 -34.94 12.10
N ARG A 524 -43.34 -34.18 11.27
CA ARG A 524 -42.69 -33.38 10.20
C ARG A 524 -41.73 -32.36 10.77
N LEU A 525 -42.12 -31.63 11.81
CA LEU A 525 -41.27 -30.64 12.46
C LEU A 525 -40.02 -31.31 13.05
N SER A 526 -40.19 -32.40 13.79
CA SER A 526 -39.08 -33.15 14.39
C SER A 526 -38.09 -33.67 13.35
N LEU A 527 -38.59 -34.25 12.25
CA LEU A 527 -37.76 -34.71 11.14
C LEU A 527 -37.02 -33.56 10.44
N GLN A 528 -37.68 -32.41 10.21
CA GLN A 528 -37.05 -31.24 9.62
C GLN A 528 -35.91 -30.70 10.51
N VAL A 529 -36.15 -30.61 11.83
CA VAL A 529 -35.12 -30.21 12.80
C VAL A 529 -33.96 -31.20 12.83
N ALA A 530 -34.26 -32.49 12.86
CA ALA A 530 -33.24 -33.55 12.88
C ALA A 530 -32.38 -33.55 11.60
N LEU A 531 -32.96 -33.26 10.43
CA LEU A 531 -32.22 -33.07 9.18
C LEU A 531 -31.29 -31.83 9.24
N LYS A 532 -31.73 -30.74 9.88
CA LYS A 532 -30.89 -29.57 10.12
C LYS A 532 -29.71 -29.89 11.06
N ILE A 533 -29.98 -30.66 12.12
CA ILE A 533 -28.92 -31.16 13.04
C ILE A 533 -27.93 -32.05 12.30
N ARG A 534 -28.37 -32.90 11.39
CA ARG A 534 -27.49 -33.73 10.54
C ARG A 534 -26.46 -32.89 9.78
N HIS A 535 -26.88 -31.74 9.24
CA HIS A 535 -25.95 -30.84 8.55
C HIS A 535 -24.90 -30.21 9.50
N LEU A 536 -25.26 -29.95 10.77
CA LEU A 536 -24.34 -29.50 11.80
C LEU A 536 -23.33 -30.57 12.22
N LEU A 537 -23.78 -31.82 12.32
CA LEU A 537 -22.95 -32.97 12.77
C LEU A 537 -22.09 -33.58 11.66
N LYS A 538 -22.41 -33.37 10.38
CA LYS A 538 -21.56 -33.76 9.27
C LYS A 538 -20.33 -32.84 9.23
N LYS A 539 -19.21 -33.33 9.73
CA LYS A 539 -17.89 -32.73 9.54
C LYS A 539 -17.34 -33.05 8.18
#